data_e9317f07f8fc6018ea8d71c6c0a3f1f1
#
_entry.id   e9317f07f8fc6018ea8d71c6c0a3f1f1
#
_cell.length_a   1.000
_cell.length_b   1.000
_cell.length_c   1.000
_cell.angle_alpha   90.00
_cell.angle_beta   90.00
_cell.angle_gamma   90.00
#
_symmetry.space_group_name_H-M   'P 1'
#
loop_
_entity.id
_entity.type
_entity.pdbx_description
1 polymer ?
#
loop_
_entity_poly.entity_id
_entity_poly.type
_entity_poly.pdbx_seq_one_letter_code
_entity_poly.pdbx_strand_id
1 'polypeptide(L)'
;MLQVYQLTKTFPPEERYGLTSQLRRSTLSVPTNIAEGSKRLTNAGYARFLNIAEGSLAETEYLLMVSLDLEYLPATITKPLLTESDEIAKMLHALRAKVSKAQ
;
A
#
# COMPACT_ATOMS: atom_id res chain seq x y z
N MET A 1 5.09 2.24 -6.11
CA MET A 1 3.72 2.13 -6.63
C MET A 1 3.05 3.46 -7.00
N LEU A 2 3.86 4.46 -7.33
CA LEU A 2 3.34 5.75 -7.77
C LEU A 2 2.56 5.65 -9.08
N GLN A 3 2.85 4.64 -9.91
CA GLN A 3 2.14 4.38 -11.15
C GLN A 3 0.64 4.13 -10.95
N VAL A 4 0.20 3.87 -9.71
CA VAL A 4 -1.23 3.71 -9.41
C VAL A 4 -2.02 4.96 -9.79
N TYR A 5 -1.44 6.17 -9.59
CA TYR A 5 -2.10 7.40 -10.00
C TYR A 5 -2.32 7.46 -11.51
N GLN A 6 -1.34 7.03 -12.29
CA GLN A 6 -1.47 7.01 -13.75
C GLN A 6 -2.48 5.97 -14.21
N LEU A 7 -2.41 4.77 -13.62
CA LEU A 7 -3.29 3.67 -14.01
C LEU A 7 -4.75 3.95 -13.68
N THR A 8 -5.02 4.58 -12.54
CA THR A 8 -6.38 4.88 -12.13
C THR A 8 -7.04 5.99 -12.93
N LYS A 9 -6.26 6.76 -13.70
CA LYS A 9 -6.84 7.76 -14.61
C LYS A 9 -7.74 7.12 -15.68
N THR A 10 -7.52 5.85 -15.98
CA THR A 10 -8.33 5.12 -16.97
C THR A 10 -9.56 4.45 -16.36
N PHE A 11 -9.74 4.51 -15.05
CA PHE A 11 -10.88 3.91 -14.38
C PHE A 11 -12.17 4.66 -14.76
N PRO A 12 -13.33 3.97 -14.73
CA PRO A 12 -14.60 4.62 -15.01
C PRO A 12 -14.86 5.83 -14.12
N PRO A 13 -15.48 6.90 -14.65
CA PRO A 13 -15.78 8.10 -13.84
C PRO A 13 -16.61 7.82 -12.60
N GLU A 14 -17.49 6.81 -12.63
CA GLU A 14 -18.32 6.43 -11.49
C GLU A 14 -17.50 5.89 -10.32
N GLU A 15 -16.23 5.52 -10.54
CA GLU A 15 -15.34 5.05 -9.47
C GLU A 15 -14.53 6.17 -8.83
N ARG A 16 -14.74 7.41 -9.26
CA ARG A 16 -13.95 8.55 -8.78
C ARG A 16 -13.94 8.68 -7.27
N TYR A 17 -15.09 8.49 -6.63
CA TYR A 17 -15.22 8.58 -5.17
C TYR A 17 -15.29 7.20 -4.51
N GLY A 18 -15.12 6.14 -5.27
CA GLY A 18 -15.10 4.77 -4.78
C GLY A 18 -13.73 4.17 -4.93
N LEU A 19 -13.59 3.18 -5.83
CA LEU A 19 -12.36 2.40 -6.00
C LEU A 19 -11.15 3.26 -6.31
N THR A 20 -11.28 4.23 -7.21
CA THR A 20 -10.19 5.13 -7.59
C THR A 20 -9.65 5.86 -6.36
N SER A 21 -10.53 6.49 -5.59
CA SER A 21 -10.16 7.25 -4.39
C SER A 21 -9.52 6.35 -3.34
N GLN A 22 -10.12 5.20 -3.06
CA GLN A 22 -9.63 4.27 -2.06
C GLN A 22 -8.25 3.71 -2.43
N LEU A 23 -8.06 3.34 -3.69
CA LEU A 23 -6.78 2.79 -4.16
C LEU A 23 -5.66 3.82 -4.05
N ARG A 24 -5.94 5.06 -4.46
CA ARG A 24 -4.96 6.14 -4.34
C ARG A 24 -4.62 6.43 -2.88
N ARG A 25 -5.62 6.48 -2.01
CA ARG A 25 -5.42 6.75 -0.58
C ARG A 25 -4.61 5.65 0.09
N SER A 26 -4.97 4.40 -0.13
CA SER A 26 -4.26 3.28 0.51
C SER A 26 -2.80 3.20 0.03
N THR A 27 -2.58 3.41 -1.26
CA THR A 27 -1.23 3.36 -1.83
C THR A 27 -0.34 4.45 -1.23
N LEU A 28 -0.85 5.67 -1.11
CA LEU A 28 -0.08 6.79 -0.56
C LEU A 28 0.14 6.63 0.94
N SER A 29 -0.78 6.00 1.64
CA SER A 29 -0.71 5.76 3.08
C SER A 29 0.50 4.91 3.48
N VAL A 30 0.98 4.02 2.59
CA VAL A 30 2.14 3.17 2.89
C VAL A 30 3.38 4.02 3.16
N PRO A 31 3.90 4.81 2.21
CA PRO A 31 5.10 5.62 2.46
C PRO A 31 4.85 6.71 3.50
N THR A 32 3.65 7.26 3.58
CA THR A 32 3.33 8.32 4.54
C THR A 32 3.50 7.81 5.97
N ASN A 33 3.01 6.61 6.27
CA ASN A 33 3.14 6.05 7.62
C ASN A 33 4.57 5.63 7.93
N ILE A 34 5.34 5.19 6.95
CA ILE A 34 6.76 4.91 7.15
C ILE A 34 7.50 6.20 7.52
N ALA A 35 7.25 7.28 6.78
CA ALA A 35 7.90 8.57 7.03
C ALA A 35 7.53 9.13 8.40
N GLU A 36 6.26 9.12 8.76
CA GLU A 36 5.80 9.59 10.06
C GLU A 36 6.37 8.74 11.20
N GLY A 37 6.38 7.42 11.02
CA GLY A 37 6.90 6.50 12.02
C GLY A 37 8.37 6.72 12.31
N SER A 38 9.17 7.01 11.27
CA SER A 38 10.60 7.22 11.41
C SER A 38 10.95 8.44 12.27
N LYS A 39 9.97 9.33 12.50
CA LYS A 39 10.14 10.53 13.33
C LYS A 39 9.64 10.37 14.76
N ARG A 40 9.13 9.18 15.11
CA ARG A 40 8.66 8.95 16.48
C ARG A 40 9.84 8.87 17.44
N LEU A 41 9.58 9.26 18.70
CA LEU A 41 10.61 9.29 19.74
C LEU A 41 10.95 7.90 20.28
N THR A 42 10.05 6.92 20.09
CA THR A 42 10.24 5.57 20.64
C THR A 42 10.17 4.52 19.52
N ASN A 43 10.82 3.39 19.76
CA ASN A 43 10.72 2.25 18.84
C ASN A 43 9.29 1.68 18.81
N ALA A 44 8.59 1.72 19.92
CA ALA A 44 7.19 1.29 19.95
C ALA A 44 6.32 2.15 19.04
N GLY A 45 6.52 3.46 19.05
CA GLY A 45 5.83 4.38 18.17
C GLY A 45 6.15 4.12 16.70
N TYR A 46 7.41 3.91 16.39
CA TYR A 46 7.83 3.59 15.03
C TYR A 46 7.21 2.25 14.55
N ALA A 47 7.30 1.21 15.37
CA ALA A 47 6.72 -0.09 15.04
C ALA A 47 5.21 0.01 14.79
N ARG A 48 4.50 0.82 15.56
CA ARG A 48 3.06 1.04 15.37
C ARG A 48 2.76 1.64 13.99
N PHE A 49 3.52 2.65 13.55
CA PHE A 49 3.33 3.25 12.23
C PHE A 49 3.69 2.29 11.12
N LEU A 50 4.72 1.46 11.31
CA LEU A 50 5.06 0.43 10.34
C LEU A 50 3.93 -0.60 10.20
N ASN A 51 3.28 -0.95 11.31
CA ASN A 51 2.14 -1.85 11.28
C ASN A 51 0.96 -1.25 10.51
N ILE A 52 0.72 0.06 10.66
CA ILE A 52 -0.31 0.77 9.89
C ILE A 52 0.04 0.72 8.41
N ALA A 53 1.31 0.92 8.05
CA ALA A 53 1.77 0.83 6.66
C ALA A 53 1.53 -0.57 6.08
N GLU A 54 1.78 -1.62 6.87
CA GLU A 54 1.49 -3.00 6.44
C GLU A 54 0.01 -3.19 6.14
N GLY A 55 -0.87 -2.64 6.98
CA GLY A 55 -2.31 -2.70 6.75
C GLY A 55 -2.74 -1.95 5.50
N SER A 56 -2.15 -0.77 5.26
CA SER A 56 -2.43 0.01 4.05
C SER A 56 -1.98 -0.72 2.79
N LEU A 57 -0.87 -1.43 2.87
CA LEU A 57 -0.37 -2.22 1.75
C LEU A 57 -1.29 -3.40 1.45
N ALA A 58 -1.79 -4.07 2.49
CA ALA A 58 -2.76 -5.16 2.33
C ALA A 58 -4.04 -4.66 1.68
N GLU A 59 -4.52 -3.48 2.07
CA GLU A 59 -5.68 -2.86 1.44
C GLU A 59 -5.40 -2.58 -0.04
N THR A 60 -4.23 -2.04 -0.36
CA THR A 60 -3.82 -1.75 -1.75
C THR A 60 -3.82 -3.03 -2.59
N GLU A 61 -3.28 -4.13 -2.06
CA GLU A 61 -3.28 -5.42 -2.75
C GLU A 61 -4.69 -5.90 -3.06
N TYR A 62 -5.57 -5.81 -2.08
CA TYR A 62 -6.96 -6.22 -2.25
C TYR A 62 -7.65 -5.38 -3.33
N LEU A 63 -7.46 -4.05 -3.30
CA LEU A 63 -8.08 -3.16 -4.28
C LEU A 63 -7.52 -3.36 -5.69
N LEU A 64 -6.24 -3.74 -5.81
CA LEU A 64 -5.66 -4.10 -7.11
C LEU A 64 -6.31 -5.38 -7.64
N MET A 65 -6.55 -6.36 -6.77
CA MET A 65 -7.23 -7.59 -7.18
C MET A 65 -8.68 -7.32 -7.62
N VAL A 66 -9.37 -6.43 -6.92
CA VAL A 66 -10.72 -5.98 -7.32
C VAL A 66 -10.67 -5.31 -8.69
N SER A 67 -9.66 -4.45 -8.92
CA SER A 67 -9.50 -3.75 -10.20
C SER A 67 -9.27 -4.72 -11.35
N LEU A 68 -8.55 -5.82 -11.09
CA LEU A 68 -8.34 -6.89 -12.07
C LEU A 68 -9.65 -7.62 -12.34
N ASP A 69 -10.38 -7.99 -11.28
CA ASP A 69 -11.64 -8.74 -11.40
C ASP A 69 -12.70 -7.93 -12.14
N LEU A 70 -12.73 -6.62 -11.94
CA LEU A 70 -13.65 -5.73 -12.65
C LEU A 70 -13.16 -5.36 -14.05
N GLU A 71 -12.01 -5.88 -14.46
CA GLU A 71 -11.39 -5.64 -15.76
C GLU A 71 -11.02 -4.16 -16.01
N TYR A 72 -10.82 -3.39 -14.93
CA TYR A 72 -10.31 -2.02 -15.05
C TYR A 72 -8.80 -2.01 -15.33
N LEU A 73 -8.08 -3.03 -14.91
CA LEU A 73 -6.65 -3.22 -15.18
C LEU A 73 -6.41 -4.62 -15.74
N PRO A 74 -5.54 -4.74 -16.77
CA PRO A 74 -5.19 -6.05 -17.29
C PRO A 74 -4.23 -6.79 -16.36
N ALA A 75 -4.24 -8.13 -16.45
CA ALA A 75 -3.37 -8.97 -15.63
C ALA A 75 -1.89 -8.68 -15.86
N THR A 76 -1.51 -8.30 -17.09
CA THR A 76 -0.13 -7.98 -17.44
C THR A 76 0.43 -6.79 -16.66
N ILE A 77 -0.45 -5.90 -16.20
CA ILE A 77 -0.08 -4.75 -15.37
C ILE A 77 -0.26 -5.09 -13.89
N THR A 78 -1.35 -5.75 -13.53
CA THR A 78 -1.72 -5.98 -12.14
C THR A 78 -0.79 -6.99 -11.46
N LYS A 79 -0.43 -8.08 -12.15
CA LYS A 79 0.41 -9.11 -11.55
C LYS A 79 1.79 -8.62 -11.12
N PRO A 80 2.52 -7.84 -11.93
CA PRO A 80 3.78 -7.26 -11.47
C PRO A 80 3.62 -6.35 -10.26
N LEU A 81 2.52 -5.60 -10.18
CA LEU A 81 2.25 -4.74 -9.03
C LEU A 81 2.00 -5.55 -7.77
N LEU A 82 1.28 -6.66 -7.88
CA LEU A 82 1.04 -7.55 -6.74
C LEU A 82 2.34 -8.20 -6.27
N THR A 83 3.21 -8.58 -7.20
CA THR A 83 4.54 -9.11 -6.85
C THR A 83 5.37 -8.09 -6.11
N GLU A 84 5.43 -6.85 -6.61
CA GLU A 84 6.13 -5.74 -5.96
C GLU A 84 5.57 -5.49 -4.56
N SER A 85 4.25 -5.49 -4.43
CA SER A 85 3.56 -5.32 -3.16
C SER A 85 3.95 -6.39 -2.15
N ASP A 86 4.02 -7.65 -2.59
CA ASP A 86 4.43 -8.77 -1.73
C ASP A 86 5.86 -8.59 -1.23
N GLU A 87 6.77 -8.14 -2.09
CA GLU A 87 8.15 -7.86 -1.69
C GLU A 87 8.23 -6.73 -0.66
N ILE A 88 7.45 -5.66 -0.88
CA ILE A 88 7.39 -4.55 0.08
C ILE A 88 6.82 -5.03 1.41
N ALA A 89 5.80 -5.88 1.38
CA ALA A 89 5.20 -6.43 2.59
C ALA A 89 6.21 -7.20 3.43
N LYS A 90 7.05 -8.00 2.78
CA LYS A 90 8.11 -8.75 3.46
C LYS A 90 9.14 -7.82 4.09
N MET A 91 9.53 -6.77 3.37
CA MET A 91 10.49 -5.78 3.87
C MET A 91 9.93 -5.01 5.06
N LEU A 92 8.65 -4.59 5.00
CA LEU A 92 8.01 -3.89 6.10
C LEU A 92 7.88 -4.77 7.34
N HIS A 93 7.51 -6.04 7.14
CA HIS A 93 7.40 -6.98 8.25
C HIS A 93 8.75 -7.17 8.95
N ALA A 94 9.82 -7.36 8.17
CA ALA A 94 11.17 -7.53 8.72
C ALA A 94 11.63 -6.28 9.48
N LEU A 95 11.39 -5.10 8.91
CA LEU A 95 11.75 -3.84 9.56
C LEU A 95 10.98 -3.65 10.88
N ARG A 96 9.67 -3.89 10.86
CA ARG A 96 8.84 -3.76 12.06
C ARG A 96 9.29 -4.72 13.15
N ALA A 97 9.59 -5.97 12.79
CA ALA A 97 10.09 -6.95 13.76
C ALA A 97 11.41 -6.50 14.37
N LYS A 98 12.33 -5.98 13.55
CA LYS A 98 13.62 -5.49 14.01
C LYS A 98 13.47 -4.28 14.94
N VAL A 99 12.63 -3.33 14.59
CA VAL A 99 12.37 -2.13 15.41
C VAL A 99 11.74 -2.53 16.74
N SER A 100 10.80 -3.47 16.73
CA SER A 100 10.16 -3.95 17.96
C SER A 100 11.14 -4.62 18.90
N LYS A 101 12.13 -5.33 18.38
CA LYS A 101 13.14 -5.99 19.20
C LYS A 101 14.17 -5.03 19.81
N ALA A 102 14.32 -3.85 19.24
CA ALA A 102 15.31 -2.87 19.66
C ALA A 102 14.89 -2.08 20.92
N GLN A 103 13.75 -2.38 21.50
CA GLN A 103 13.24 -1.66 22.68
C GLN A 103 13.91 -2.07 23.99
#